data_341e9dd97c00ffa3ec3c19feaf9fa46b
#
_entry.id   341e9dd97c00ffa3ec3c19feaf9fa46b
#
_cell.length_a   1.000
_cell.length_b   1.000
_cell.length_c   1.000
_cell.angle_alpha   90.00
_cell.angle_beta   90.00
_cell.angle_gamma   90.00
#
_symmetry.space_group_name_H-M   'P 1'
#
loop_
_entity.id
_entity.type
_entity.pdbx_description
1 polymer ?
#
loop_
_entity_poly.entity_id
_entity_poly.type
_entity_poly.pdbx_seq_one_letter_code
_entity_poly.pdbx_strand_id
1 'polypeptide(L)'
;VNRSVLIDNKGKIKAYYDKIHMYDVVLSKREKYFESKTFSAGKKTKSFKLPWGKFGLTICYDLRFPNLYRKLSKAGCLFISVASAFTETTGNRHWHSLLKARAIENFCYIFAPAQGGTHYNGRKTFGHTMIVSPDGNILKELKKSEGVITASIDPNLSKKLRSIIPSLNSD
;
A
#
# COMPACT_ATOMS: atom_id res chain seq x y z
N VAL A 1 10.84 -15.05 1.11
CA VAL A 1 10.42 -13.65 0.90
C VAL A 1 8.91 -13.51 1.03
N ASN A 2 8.43 -12.35 1.43
CA ASN A 2 7.03 -11.96 1.33
C ASN A 2 6.85 -11.21 0.00
N ARG A 3 6.06 -11.74 -0.93
CA ARG A 3 6.06 -11.31 -2.34
C ARG A 3 4.68 -10.90 -2.84
N SER A 4 4.62 -9.76 -3.52
CA SER A 4 3.50 -9.33 -4.35
C SER A 4 3.82 -9.59 -5.82
N VAL A 5 2.85 -10.10 -6.58
CA VAL A 5 3.02 -10.50 -7.97
C VAL A 5 2.00 -9.74 -8.84
N LEU A 6 2.45 -9.19 -9.96
CA LEU A 6 1.58 -8.68 -11.00
C LEU A 6 1.39 -9.76 -12.08
N ILE A 7 0.15 -10.08 -12.35
CA ILE A 7 -0.26 -11.03 -13.37
C ILE A 7 -1.10 -10.28 -14.42
N ASP A 8 -0.83 -10.50 -15.69
CA ASP A 8 -1.60 -9.90 -16.77
C ASP A 8 -2.91 -10.64 -17.07
N ASN A 9 -3.70 -10.11 -18.02
CA ASN A 9 -4.97 -10.70 -18.43
C ASN A 9 -4.85 -12.05 -19.18
N LYS A 10 -3.62 -12.51 -19.44
CA LYS A 10 -3.31 -13.84 -20.02
C LYS A 10 -2.74 -14.81 -18.97
N GLY A 11 -2.78 -14.44 -17.67
CA GLY A 11 -2.25 -15.24 -16.58
C GLY A 11 -0.71 -15.25 -16.49
N LYS A 12 0.00 -14.38 -17.22
CA LYS A 12 1.47 -14.32 -17.18
C LYS A 12 1.97 -13.36 -16.11
N ILE A 13 2.97 -13.79 -15.33
CA ILE A 13 3.67 -12.93 -14.37
C ILE A 13 4.45 -11.86 -15.13
N LYS A 14 4.15 -10.60 -14.86
CA LYS A 14 4.83 -9.43 -15.47
C LYS A 14 5.85 -8.80 -14.55
N ALA A 15 5.60 -8.84 -13.26
CA ALA A 15 6.52 -8.31 -12.26
C ALA A 15 6.26 -8.96 -10.91
N TYR A 16 7.25 -8.84 -10.02
CA TYR A 16 7.10 -9.15 -8.61
C TYR A 16 7.85 -8.13 -7.76
N TYR A 17 7.39 -7.96 -6.54
CA TYR A 17 8.01 -7.13 -5.51
C TYR A 17 8.18 -7.94 -4.25
N ASP A 18 9.40 -8.02 -3.75
CA ASP A 18 9.71 -8.59 -2.45
C ASP A 18 9.70 -7.49 -1.41
N LYS A 19 8.91 -7.66 -0.37
CA LYS A 19 8.76 -6.73 0.74
C LYS A 19 10.11 -6.31 1.30
N ILE A 20 10.35 -5.00 1.39
CA ILE A 20 11.63 -4.45 1.84
C ILE A 20 11.66 -4.37 3.37
N HIS A 21 10.60 -3.87 4.00
CA HIS A 21 10.60 -3.58 5.43
C HIS A 21 9.89 -4.70 6.19
N MET A 22 10.66 -5.47 6.96
CA MET A 22 10.15 -6.57 7.78
C MET A 22 9.44 -6.06 9.03
N TYR A 23 8.33 -6.71 9.37
CA TYR A 23 7.52 -6.35 10.54
C TYR A 23 8.07 -6.98 11.81
N ASP A 24 9.16 -6.41 12.33
CA ASP A 24 9.78 -6.82 13.59
C ASP A 24 9.40 -5.80 14.66
N VAL A 25 8.37 -6.13 15.46
CA VAL A 25 7.80 -5.20 16.44
C VAL A 25 7.37 -5.90 17.72
N VAL A 26 7.43 -5.16 18.81
CA VAL A 26 6.90 -5.53 20.12
C VAL A 26 5.82 -4.52 20.47
N LEU A 27 4.55 -4.87 20.29
CA LEU A 27 3.41 -4.00 20.57
C LEU A 27 3.02 -4.08 22.06
N SER A 28 3.18 -5.27 22.66
CA SER A 28 2.96 -5.53 24.09
C SER A 28 3.72 -6.77 24.55
N LYS A 29 3.63 -7.10 25.85
CA LYS A 29 4.18 -8.36 26.36
C LYS A 29 3.61 -9.60 25.64
N ARG A 30 2.35 -9.52 25.19
CA ARG A 30 1.60 -10.63 24.54
C ARG A 30 1.54 -10.52 23.01
N GLU A 31 1.86 -9.35 22.43
CA GLU A 31 1.75 -9.11 20.99
C GLU A 31 3.10 -8.72 20.41
N LYS A 32 3.81 -9.68 19.85
CA LYS A 32 5.14 -9.54 19.25
C LYS A 32 5.18 -10.20 17.89
N TYR A 33 5.88 -9.58 16.95
CA TYR A 33 6.05 -10.09 15.59
C TYR A 33 7.52 -9.97 15.19
N PHE A 34 8.06 -11.00 14.55
CA PHE A 34 9.44 -11.05 14.07
C PHE A 34 9.44 -11.67 12.68
N GLU A 35 8.99 -10.90 11.69
CA GLU A 35 8.85 -11.35 10.29
C GLU A 35 10.19 -11.75 9.69
N SER A 36 11.27 -11.05 10.06
CA SER A 36 12.63 -11.33 9.58
C SER A 36 13.17 -12.72 9.97
N LYS A 37 12.59 -13.36 10.98
CA LYS A 37 12.93 -14.73 11.35
C LYS A 37 12.47 -15.77 10.32
N THR A 38 11.47 -15.42 9.51
CA THR A 38 10.86 -16.33 8.52
C THR A 38 11.11 -15.90 7.09
N PHE A 39 11.16 -14.57 6.85
CA PHE A 39 11.27 -14.01 5.51
C PHE A 39 12.50 -13.13 5.37
N SER A 40 13.23 -13.29 4.25
CA SER A 40 14.30 -12.39 3.86
C SER A 40 13.73 -11.11 3.23
N ALA A 41 14.30 -9.96 3.57
CA ALA A 41 13.91 -8.68 3.02
C ALA A 41 14.29 -8.53 1.54
N GLY A 42 13.39 -7.91 0.76
CA GLY A 42 13.69 -7.40 -0.58
C GLY A 42 14.65 -6.22 -0.54
N LYS A 43 15.25 -5.88 -1.70
CA LYS A 43 16.26 -4.81 -1.80
C LYS A 43 15.87 -3.71 -2.78
N LYS A 44 14.88 -3.91 -3.64
CA LYS A 44 14.57 -3.02 -4.76
C LYS A 44 13.09 -2.64 -4.80
N THR A 45 12.83 -1.35 -5.01
CA THR A 45 11.50 -0.87 -5.37
C THR A 45 11.08 -1.45 -6.72
N LYS A 46 9.78 -1.69 -6.91
CA LYS A 46 9.23 -2.21 -8.17
C LYS A 46 8.03 -1.40 -8.63
N SER A 47 8.09 -1.01 -9.89
CA SER A 47 6.97 -0.41 -10.61
C SER A 47 6.95 -0.91 -12.04
N PHE A 48 5.79 -0.83 -12.69
CA PHE A 48 5.62 -1.21 -14.09
C PHE A 48 4.60 -0.31 -14.76
N LYS A 49 4.69 -0.27 -16.10
CA LYS A 49 3.80 0.53 -16.94
C LYS A 49 2.53 -0.27 -17.23
N LEU A 50 1.39 0.33 -16.92
CA LEU A 50 0.06 -0.10 -17.35
C LEU A 50 -0.44 0.84 -18.46
N PRO A 51 -1.49 0.50 -19.22
CA PRO A 51 -2.03 1.37 -20.28
C PRO A 51 -2.40 2.77 -19.79
N TRP A 52 -2.88 2.89 -18.57
CA TRP A 52 -3.36 4.15 -17.97
C TRP A 52 -2.35 4.84 -17.02
N GLY A 53 -1.17 4.26 -16.84
CA GLY A 53 -0.13 4.88 -16.00
C GLY A 53 0.79 3.88 -15.32
N LYS A 54 1.77 4.39 -14.58
CA LYS A 54 2.74 3.56 -13.86
C LYS A 54 2.22 3.17 -12.49
N PHE A 55 2.40 1.91 -12.12
CA PHE A 55 1.89 1.29 -10.92
C PHE A 55 3.05 0.79 -10.04
N GLY A 56 3.06 1.14 -8.75
CA GLY A 56 4.03 0.69 -7.77
C GLY A 56 3.47 -0.38 -6.85
N LEU A 57 4.34 -1.27 -6.38
CA LEU A 57 3.98 -2.33 -5.43
C LEU A 57 4.61 -2.07 -4.08
N THR A 58 3.80 -2.17 -3.01
CA THR A 58 4.24 -2.20 -1.61
C THR A 58 3.44 -3.23 -0.82
N ILE A 59 3.96 -3.65 0.35
CA ILE A 59 3.33 -4.66 1.19
C ILE A 59 3.29 -4.19 2.65
N CYS A 60 2.11 -4.01 3.20
CA CYS A 60 1.78 -3.90 4.63
C CYS A 60 2.69 -2.90 5.39
N TYR A 61 3.70 -3.39 6.11
CA TYR A 61 4.60 -2.58 6.95
C TYR A 61 5.39 -1.53 6.16
N ASP A 62 5.57 -1.73 4.84
CA ASP A 62 6.13 -0.73 3.94
C ASP A 62 5.40 0.62 4.02
N LEU A 63 4.10 0.61 4.38
CA LEU A 63 3.27 1.80 4.57
C LEU A 63 3.87 2.82 5.55
N ARG A 64 4.70 2.37 6.49
CA ARG A 64 5.33 3.25 7.49
C ARG A 64 6.57 3.98 6.99
N PHE A 65 7.04 3.67 5.79
CA PHE A 65 8.30 4.17 5.25
C PHE A 65 8.06 5.14 4.08
N PRO A 66 7.96 6.46 4.34
CA PRO A 66 7.61 7.46 3.33
C PRO A 66 8.57 7.47 2.14
N ASN A 67 9.86 7.24 2.38
CA ASN A 67 10.88 7.26 1.32
C ASN A 67 10.64 6.22 0.22
N LEU A 68 10.02 5.06 0.55
CA LEU A 68 9.65 4.06 -0.46
C LEU A 68 8.59 4.61 -1.41
N TYR A 69 7.55 5.26 -0.88
CA TYR A 69 6.48 5.88 -1.66
C TYR A 69 6.99 7.05 -2.47
N ARG A 70 7.85 7.87 -1.87
CA ARG A 70 8.51 8.99 -2.56
C ARG A 70 9.33 8.51 -3.77
N LYS A 71 10.13 7.45 -3.62
CA LYS A 71 10.88 6.84 -4.71
C LYS A 71 9.98 6.33 -5.83
N LEU A 72 8.87 5.66 -5.49
CA LEU A 72 7.90 5.19 -6.48
C LEU A 72 7.25 6.37 -7.22
N SER A 73 6.86 7.42 -6.50
CA SER A 73 6.24 8.60 -7.07
C SER A 73 7.20 9.37 -8.00
N LYS A 74 8.46 9.58 -7.58
CA LYS A 74 9.53 10.17 -8.41
C LYS A 74 9.84 9.31 -9.63
N ALA A 75 9.69 8.00 -9.53
CA ALA A 75 9.77 7.10 -10.69
C ALA A 75 8.55 7.17 -11.63
N GLY A 76 7.58 8.05 -11.37
CA GLY A 76 6.41 8.32 -12.20
C GLY A 76 5.18 7.45 -11.89
N CYS A 77 5.14 6.76 -10.75
CA CYS A 77 3.93 6.01 -10.37
C CYS A 77 2.77 6.98 -10.08
N LEU A 78 1.62 6.71 -10.68
CA LEU A 78 0.35 7.38 -10.41
C LEU A 78 -0.53 6.55 -9.47
N PHE A 79 -0.21 5.27 -9.33
CA PHE A 79 -0.95 4.27 -8.58
C PHE A 79 0.03 3.46 -7.74
N ILE A 80 -0.33 3.17 -6.48
CA ILE A 80 0.47 2.33 -5.59
C ILE A 80 -0.45 1.36 -4.85
N SER A 81 -0.10 0.06 -4.85
CA SER A 81 -0.79 -0.94 -4.04
C SER A 81 -0.15 -1.10 -2.67
N VAL A 82 -0.99 -1.39 -1.67
CA VAL A 82 -0.61 -1.65 -0.28
C VAL A 82 -1.33 -2.90 0.21
N ALA A 83 -0.96 -4.07 -0.31
CA ALA A 83 -1.55 -5.33 0.13
C ALA A 83 -1.16 -5.61 1.59
N SER A 84 -2.15 -5.85 2.47
CA SER A 84 -1.90 -5.82 3.92
C SER A 84 -2.68 -6.86 4.72
N ALA A 85 -2.07 -7.27 5.83
CA ALA A 85 -2.70 -7.90 6.98
C ALA A 85 -2.33 -7.09 8.23
N PHE A 86 -2.78 -5.84 8.30
CA PHE A 86 -2.45 -4.89 9.36
C PHE A 86 -3.05 -5.34 10.68
N THR A 87 -2.29 -5.29 11.79
CA THR A 87 -2.83 -5.67 13.09
C THR A 87 -3.97 -4.74 13.51
N GLU A 88 -4.99 -5.28 14.18
CA GLU A 88 -6.13 -4.47 14.65
C GLU A 88 -5.67 -3.34 15.57
N THR A 89 -4.73 -3.62 16.48
CA THR A 89 -4.18 -2.65 17.43
C THR A 89 -3.60 -1.41 16.77
N THR A 90 -2.78 -1.59 15.73
CA THR A 90 -2.15 -0.47 15.03
C THR A 90 -3.01 0.06 13.88
N GLY A 91 -3.86 -0.77 13.31
CA GLY A 91 -4.79 -0.40 12.25
C GLY A 91 -5.79 0.65 12.69
N ASN A 92 -6.41 0.46 13.86
CA ASN A 92 -7.34 1.43 14.45
C ASN A 92 -6.76 2.85 14.57
N ARG A 93 -5.46 2.96 14.82
CA ARG A 93 -4.80 4.25 15.07
C ARG A 93 -4.16 4.85 13.82
N HIS A 94 -3.65 4.02 12.90
CA HIS A 94 -2.68 4.47 11.90
C HIS A 94 -3.11 4.23 10.46
N TRP A 95 -3.97 3.23 10.18
CA TRP A 95 -4.25 2.78 8.82
C TRP A 95 -4.76 3.89 7.91
N HIS A 96 -5.84 4.55 8.30
CA HIS A 96 -6.44 5.64 7.51
C HIS A 96 -5.49 6.82 7.35
N SER A 97 -4.87 7.26 8.45
CA SER A 97 -3.96 8.41 8.43
C SER A 97 -2.76 8.17 7.53
N LEU A 98 -2.14 6.98 7.62
CA LEU A 98 -0.97 6.65 6.80
C LEU A 98 -1.33 6.54 5.31
N LEU A 99 -2.43 5.88 4.95
CA LEU A 99 -2.85 5.75 3.55
C LEU A 99 -3.14 7.12 2.94
N LYS A 100 -3.86 7.99 3.65
CA LYS A 100 -4.11 9.37 3.23
C LYS A 100 -2.81 10.16 3.08
N ALA A 101 -1.90 10.07 4.05
CA ALA A 101 -0.60 10.74 3.97
C ALA A 101 0.18 10.29 2.73
N ARG A 102 0.27 8.96 2.45
CA ARG A 102 0.95 8.44 1.26
C ARG A 102 0.31 8.92 -0.03
N ALA A 103 -1.02 9.03 -0.07
CA ALA A 103 -1.73 9.56 -1.22
C ALA A 103 -1.40 11.04 -1.46
N ILE A 104 -1.54 11.88 -0.42
CA ILE A 104 -1.40 13.35 -0.48
C ILE A 104 0.05 13.76 -0.79
N GLU A 105 1.01 13.26 -0.01
CA GLU A 105 2.41 13.67 -0.14
C GLU A 105 3.07 13.26 -1.47
N ASN A 106 2.48 12.28 -2.17
CA ASN A 106 3.00 11.74 -3.43
C ASN A 106 2.08 11.97 -4.62
N PHE A 107 0.88 12.51 -4.38
CA PHE A 107 -0.18 12.68 -5.39
C PHE A 107 -0.40 11.40 -6.20
N CYS A 108 -0.62 10.29 -5.50
CA CYS A 108 -0.88 8.97 -6.07
C CYS A 108 -2.22 8.43 -5.58
N TYR A 109 -2.91 7.65 -6.44
CA TYR A 109 -3.98 6.78 -5.97
C TYR A 109 -3.37 5.64 -5.15
N ILE A 110 -3.99 5.34 -4.01
CA ILE A 110 -3.60 4.22 -3.17
C ILE A 110 -4.69 3.14 -3.21
N PHE A 111 -4.29 1.91 -3.57
CA PHE A 111 -5.14 0.73 -3.54
C PHE A 111 -4.67 -0.16 -2.39
N ALA A 112 -5.46 -0.24 -1.33
CA ALA A 112 -5.08 -0.91 -0.10
C ALA A 112 -5.99 -2.11 0.23
N PRO A 113 -5.85 -3.25 -0.48
CA PRO A 113 -6.54 -4.47 -0.11
C PRO A 113 -6.01 -4.96 1.24
N ALA A 114 -6.91 -5.25 2.18
CA ALA A 114 -6.54 -5.57 3.54
C ALA A 114 -7.37 -6.74 4.11
N GLN A 115 -6.67 -7.71 4.66
CA GLN A 115 -7.31 -8.80 5.40
C GLN A 115 -7.89 -8.28 6.70
N GLY A 116 -9.14 -8.68 7.00
CA GLY A 116 -9.86 -8.37 8.22
C GLY A 116 -10.26 -9.62 8.99
N GLY A 117 -10.56 -9.46 10.28
CA GLY A 117 -11.12 -10.51 11.12
C GLY A 117 -10.13 -11.21 12.05
N THR A 118 -10.58 -12.31 12.63
CA THR A 118 -9.79 -13.14 13.56
C THR A 118 -9.30 -14.38 12.84
N HIS A 119 -7.99 -14.62 12.87
CA HIS A 119 -7.34 -15.77 12.25
C HIS A 119 -7.26 -16.95 13.21
N TYR A 120 -7.00 -18.17 12.68
CA TYR A 120 -6.97 -19.44 13.44
C TYR A 120 -6.04 -19.43 14.67
N ASN A 121 -4.99 -18.60 14.64
CA ASN A 121 -4.04 -18.44 15.76
C ASN A 121 -4.43 -17.33 16.76
N GLY A 122 -5.67 -16.80 16.68
CA GLY A 122 -6.16 -15.72 17.52
C GLY A 122 -5.69 -14.32 17.12
N ARG A 123 -4.81 -14.19 16.12
CA ARG A 123 -4.40 -12.89 15.59
C ARG A 123 -5.58 -12.17 14.96
N LYS A 124 -5.73 -10.88 15.28
CA LYS A 124 -6.76 -10.01 14.67
C LYS A 124 -6.14 -9.04 13.69
N THR A 125 -6.75 -8.92 12.51
CA THR A 125 -6.38 -7.95 11.48
C THR A 125 -7.48 -6.94 11.26
N PHE A 126 -7.07 -5.73 10.90
CA PHE A 126 -7.94 -4.55 10.92
C PHE A 126 -8.96 -4.54 9.77
N GLY A 127 -8.63 -5.10 8.62
CA GLY A 127 -9.45 -4.97 7.41
C GLY A 127 -9.35 -3.57 6.83
N HIS A 128 -10.52 -2.98 6.55
CA HIS A 128 -10.63 -1.64 5.99
C HIS A 128 -9.92 -1.50 4.64
N THR A 129 -10.21 -2.48 3.73
CA THR A 129 -9.83 -2.36 2.32
C THR A 129 -10.33 -1.04 1.76
N MET A 130 -9.43 -0.23 1.16
CA MET A 130 -9.86 1.09 0.66
C MET A 130 -9.12 1.53 -0.60
N ILE A 131 -9.75 2.46 -1.32
CA ILE A 131 -9.19 3.21 -2.43
C ILE A 131 -9.14 4.67 -2.01
N VAL A 132 -7.94 5.27 -2.06
CA VAL A 132 -7.71 6.67 -1.69
C VAL A 132 -7.24 7.44 -2.92
N SER A 133 -7.82 8.61 -3.17
CA SER A 133 -7.45 9.51 -4.27
C SER A 133 -6.18 10.32 -3.94
N PRO A 134 -5.54 10.92 -4.94
CA PRO A 134 -4.30 11.69 -4.77
C PRO A 134 -4.42 12.89 -3.82
N ASP A 135 -5.61 13.40 -3.60
CA ASP A 135 -5.92 14.49 -2.65
C ASP A 135 -6.33 13.98 -1.25
N GLY A 136 -6.24 12.67 -1.01
CA GLY A 136 -6.50 12.04 0.29
C GLY A 136 -7.95 11.68 0.58
N ASN A 137 -8.87 11.87 -0.39
CA ASN A 137 -10.25 11.43 -0.20
C ASN A 137 -10.36 9.92 -0.30
N ILE A 138 -11.13 9.31 0.61
CA ILE A 138 -11.48 7.89 0.53
C ILE A 138 -12.60 7.73 -0.49
N LEU A 139 -12.27 7.16 -1.65
CA LEU A 139 -13.26 6.93 -2.73
C LEU A 139 -14.19 5.78 -2.41
N LYS A 140 -13.64 4.71 -1.83
CA LYS A 140 -14.40 3.53 -1.37
C LYS A 140 -13.68 2.88 -0.21
N GLU A 141 -14.47 2.31 0.70
CA GLU A 141 -13.98 1.53 1.83
C GLU A 141 -14.90 0.34 2.10
N LEU A 142 -14.29 -0.82 2.35
CA LEU A 142 -14.94 -2.02 2.85
C LEU A 142 -14.38 -2.31 4.23
N LYS A 143 -15.19 -2.14 5.28
CA LYS A 143 -14.72 -2.19 6.68
C LYS A 143 -14.15 -3.57 7.07
N LYS A 144 -14.96 -4.45 7.66
CA LYS A 144 -14.52 -5.77 8.15
C LYS A 144 -15.08 -6.94 7.36
N SER A 145 -16.05 -6.70 6.49
CA SER A 145 -16.66 -7.74 5.66
C SER A 145 -15.77 -8.17 4.50
N GLU A 146 -15.97 -9.39 4.03
CA GLU A 146 -15.38 -9.85 2.77
C GLU A 146 -16.08 -9.18 1.58
N GLY A 147 -15.34 -8.92 0.50
CA GLY A 147 -15.92 -8.36 -0.70
C GLY A 147 -14.92 -7.65 -1.61
N VAL A 148 -15.47 -7.04 -2.64
CA VAL A 148 -14.72 -6.25 -3.64
C VAL A 148 -15.27 -4.84 -3.66
N ILE A 149 -14.36 -3.85 -3.75
CA ILE A 149 -14.73 -2.46 -3.96
C ILE A 149 -14.18 -1.97 -5.29
N THR A 150 -14.92 -1.09 -5.95
CA THR A 150 -14.54 -0.44 -7.19
C THR A 150 -14.76 1.06 -7.09
N ALA A 151 -13.95 1.84 -7.81
CA ALA A 151 -14.11 3.28 -7.94
C ALA A 151 -13.69 3.72 -9.35
N SER A 152 -14.38 4.74 -9.88
CA SER A 152 -13.91 5.45 -11.06
C SER A 152 -12.76 6.36 -10.68
N ILE A 153 -11.69 6.36 -11.47
CA ILE A 153 -10.50 7.18 -11.25
C ILE A 153 -10.11 7.93 -12.52
N ASP A 154 -9.60 9.15 -12.35
CA ASP A 154 -8.99 9.92 -13.42
C ASP A 154 -7.48 10.02 -13.19
N PRO A 155 -6.65 9.35 -14.02
CA PRO A 155 -5.18 9.43 -13.92
C PRO A 155 -4.63 10.84 -14.05
N ASN A 156 -5.36 11.76 -14.70
CA ASN A 156 -4.92 13.14 -14.88
C ASN A 156 -5.01 13.95 -13.58
N LEU A 157 -5.84 13.56 -12.62
CA LEU A 157 -5.89 14.21 -11.31
C LEU A 157 -4.52 14.21 -10.63
N SER A 158 -3.80 13.07 -10.62
CA SER A 158 -2.44 12.99 -10.08
C SER A 158 -1.48 13.97 -10.78
N LYS A 159 -1.52 14.02 -12.10
CA LYS A 159 -0.66 14.94 -12.89
C LYS A 159 -0.98 16.39 -12.60
N LYS A 160 -2.28 16.74 -12.56
CA LYS A 160 -2.76 18.09 -12.25
C LYS A 160 -2.29 18.54 -10.85
N LEU A 161 -2.48 17.70 -9.83
CA LEU A 161 -2.07 18.05 -8.46
C LEU A 161 -0.55 18.21 -8.34
N ARG A 162 0.25 17.37 -9.00
CA ARG A 162 1.73 17.50 -9.07
C ARG A 162 2.17 18.79 -9.75
N SER A 163 1.41 19.29 -10.73
CA SER A 163 1.69 20.56 -11.38
C SER A 163 1.33 21.76 -10.48
N ILE A 164 0.21 21.69 -9.77
CA ILE A 164 -0.26 22.76 -8.87
C ILE A 164 0.62 22.84 -7.61
N ILE A 165 1.00 21.68 -7.04
CA ILE A 165 1.80 21.60 -5.82
C ILE A 165 3.05 20.75 -6.15
N PRO A 166 4.13 21.36 -6.67
CA PRO A 166 5.29 20.62 -7.19
C PRO A 166 6.25 20.12 -6.09
N SER A 167 5.73 19.67 -4.95
CA SER A 167 6.50 19.22 -3.79
C SER A 167 7.44 18.03 -4.08
N LEU A 168 7.15 17.24 -5.13
CA LEU A 168 8.04 16.16 -5.56
C LEU A 168 9.36 16.65 -6.16
N ASN A 169 9.43 17.92 -6.60
CA ASN A 169 10.62 18.51 -7.19
C ASN A 169 11.57 19.13 -6.16
N SER A 170 11.07 19.35 -4.93
CA SER A 170 11.81 20.04 -3.86
C SER A 170 12.52 19.08 -2.89
N ASP A 171 12.55 17.77 -3.20
CA ASP A 171 12.93 16.71 -2.28
C ASP A 171 14.01 15.78 -2.87
#